data_28f7f0a82149c65479263979383e8bee
#
_entry.id   28f7f0a82149c65479263979383e8bee
#
_cell.length_a   1.000
_cell.length_b   1.000
_cell.length_c   1.000
_cell.angle_alpha   90.00
_cell.angle_beta   90.00
_cell.angle_gamma   90.00
#
_symmetry.space_group_name_H-M   'P 1'
#
loop_
_entity.id
_entity.type
_entity.pdbx_description
1 polymer ?
#
loop_
_entity_poly.entity_id
_entity_poly.type
_entity_poly.pdbx_seq_one_letter_code
_entity_poly.pdbx_strand_id
1 'polypeptide(L)'
;MSLTGLIKFTVEQPKVFDTKIAIILLKSLKTWQKLNVTSFLTSGIIGQTSSLIGEKYIDKSNYEYLALNIQPVVVLEADLLVLKKIHNRILGRSLSCSIYIEDMFSTGHDEANRGTVKNYSSEDLPVVGLALREDKKIVDKVTKGAKLHS
;
A
#
# COMPACT_ATOMS: atom_id res chain seq x y z
N MET A 1 41.22 22.86 0.68
CA MET A 1 39.92 22.21 0.67
C MET A 1 39.98 20.92 -0.12
N SER A 2 39.63 19.83 0.48
CA SER A 2 39.69 18.56 -0.19
C SER A 2 38.52 18.38 -1.19
N LEU A 3 38.76 17.61 -2.25
CA LEU A 3 37.74 17.26 -3.21
C LEU A 3 36.53 16.56 -2.57
N THR A 4 36.72 15.98 -1.40
CA THR A 4 35.67 15.35 -0.60
C THR A 4 34.55 16.32 -0.20
N GLY A 5 34.90 17.58 0.03
CA GLY A 5 33.92 18.64 0.37
C GLY A 5 32.98 18.96 -0.80
N LEU A 6 33.50 18.90 -2.05
CA LEU A 6 32.70 19.16 -3.25
C LEU A 6 31.72 18.01 -3.56
N ILE A 7 32.15 16.78 -3.30
CA ILE A 7 31.30 15.59 -3.53
C ILE A 7 30.07 15.60 -2.62
N LYS A 8 30.21 16.14 -1.39
CA LYS A 8 29.10 16.23 -0.43
C LYS A 8 27.95 17.15 -0.88
N PHE A 9 28.20 18.04 -1.82
CA PHE A 9 27.22 18.98 -2.34
C PHE A 9 26.58 18.51 -3.65
N THR A 10 26.93 17.31 -4.14
CA THR A 10 26.29 16.72 -5.29
C THR A 10 24.91 16.21 -4.88
N VAL A 11 23.87 16.88 -5.35
CA VAL A 11 22.49 16.50 -5.09
C VAL A 11 22.15 15.32 -5.99
N GLU A 12 21.82 14.19 -5.39
CA GLU A 12 21.30 13.06 -6.16
C GLU A 12 19.96 13.43 -6.79
N GLN A 13 19.77 12.99 -8.02
CA GLN A 13 18.48 13.18 -8.69
C GLN A 13 17.41 12.37 -7.97
N PRO A 14 16.18 12.91 -7.83
CA PRO A 14 15.07 12.17 -7.26
C PRO A 14 14.84 10.87 -8.03
N LYS A 15 14.61 9.79 -7.29
CA LYS A 15 14.31 8.51 -7.91
C LYS A 15 12.95 8.55 -8.58
N VAL A 16 12.90 8.18 -9.84
CA VAL A 16 11.65 8.08 -10.61
C VAL A 16 11.22 6.62 -10.64
N PHE A 17 9.95 6.37 -10.36
CA PHE A 17 9.37 5.04 -10.40
C PHE A 17 8.44 4.89 -11.60
N ASP A 18 8.55 3.79 -12.32
CA ASP A 18 7.62 3.41 -13.37
C ASP A 18 6.35 2.77 -12.80
N THR A 19 6.43 2.35 -11.56
CA THR A 19 5.33 1.75 -10.80
C THR A 19 4.62 2.79 -9.95
N LYS A 20 3.43 2.41 -9.50
CA LYS A 20 2.61 3.21 -8.58
C LYS A 20 2.11 2.31 -7.46
N ILE A 21 2.18 2.79 -6.23
CA ILE A 21 1.55 2.13 -5.09
C ILE A 21 0.25 2.86 -4.81
N ALA A 22 -0.86 2.14 -4.85
CA ALA A 22 -2.16 2.68 -4.49
C ALA A 22 -2.80 1.82 -3.39
N ILE A 23 -3.38 2.49 -2.41
CA ILE A 23 -4.20 1.89 -1.36
C ILE A 23 -5.63 2.40 -1.59
N ILE A 24 -6.59 1.50 -1.63
CA ILE A 24 -7.99 1.85 -1.84
C ILE A 24 -8.77 1.39 -0.62
N LEU A 25 -9.41 2.34 0.06
CA LEU A 25 -10.16 2.10 1.29
C LEU A 25 -11.66 2.28 1.05
N LEU A 26 -12.45 1.43 1.68
CA LEU A 26 -13.90 1.61 1.73
C LEU A 26 -14.22 2.92 2.47
N LYS A 27 -14.92 3.83 1.79
CA LYS A 27 -15.21 5.18 2.29
C LYS A 27 -15.93 5.19 3.63
N SER A 28 -16.83 4.23 3.87
CA SER A 28 -17.66 4.16 5.06
C SER A 28 -16.97 3.62 6.31
N LEU A 29 -15.71 3.18 6.22
CA LEU A 29 -14.97 2.74 7.39
C LEU A 29 -14.79 3.89 8.39
N LYS A 30 -14.73 3.54 9.67
CA LYS A 30 -14.33 4.49 10.72
C LYS A 30 -12.88 4.89 10.55
N THR A 31 -12.51 6.05 11.04
CA THR A 31 -11.15 6.56 10.91
C THR A 31 -10.10 5.59 11.43
N TRP A 32 -10.30 5.02 12.63
CA TRP A 32 -9.33 4.06 13.17
C TRP A 32 -9.21 2.79 12.32
N GLN A 33 -10.31 2.34 11.71
CA GLN A 33 -10.31 1.21 10.81
C GLN A 33 -9.48 1.50 9.55
N LYS A 34 -9.66 2.68 8.96
CA LYS A 34 -8.89 3.12 7.80
C LYS A 34 -7.40 3.15 8.08
N LEU A 35 -7.01 3.68 9.24
CA LEU A 35 -5.60 3.77 9.64
C LEU A 35 -5.01 2.38 9.87
N ASN A 36 -5.73 1.51 10.53
CA ASN A 36 -5.31 0.13 10.77
C ASN A 36 -5.18 -0.66 9.47
N VAL A 37 -6.18 -0.60 8.63
CA VAL A 37 -6.19 -1.28 7.32
C VAL A 37 -5.03 -0.80 6.45
N THR A 38 -4.80 0.50 6.38
CA THR A 38 -3.68 1.09 5.62
C THR A 38 -2.34 0.52 6.08
N SER A 39 -2.14 0.41 7.39
CA SER A 39 -0.88 -0.14 7.96
C SER A 39 -0.65 -1.57 7.51
N PHE A 40 -1.67 -2.42 7.59
CA PHE A 40 -1.55 -3.82 7.17
C PHE A 40 -1.36 -3.97 5.67
N LEU A 41 -2.13 -3.24 4.87
CA LEU A 41 -2.03 -3.32 3.41
C LEU A 41 -0.64 -2.91 2.92
N THR A 42 -0.09 -1.84 3.49
CA THR A 42 1.26 -1.35 3.15
C THR A 42 2.31 -2.41 3.46
N SER A 43 2.17 -3.12 4.58
CA SER A 43 3.12 -4.16 4.97
C SER A 43 3.25 -5.27 3.92
N GLY A 44 2.13 -5.64 3.28
CA GLY A 44 2.13 -6.65 2.21
C GLY A 44 2.91 -6.19 0.98
N ILE A 45 2.74 -4.93 0.58
CA ILE A 45 3.45 -4.35 -0.56
C ILE A 45 4.96 -4.29 -0.28
N ILE A 46 5.35 -3.80 0.89
CA ILE A 46 6.76 -3.68 1.27
C ILE A 46 7.39 -5.05 1.49
N GLY A 47 6.66 -5.97 2.11
CA GLY A 47 7.14 -7.33 2.33
C GLY A 47 7.42 -8.08 1.03
N GLN A 48 6.65 -7.80 -0.02
CA GLN A 48 6.86 -8.39 -1.35
C GLN A 48 8.08 -7.79 -2.07
N THR A 49 8.45 -6.53 -1.75
CA THR A 49 9.53 -5.81 -2.43
C THR A 49 10.39 -5.10 -1.39
N SER A 50 11.28 -5.84 -0.73
CA SER A 50 12.12 -5.31 0.36
C SER A 50 13.07 -4.19 -0.08
N SER A 51 13.40 -4.11 -1.37
CA SER A 51 14.22 -3.02 -1.94
C SER A 51 13.54 -1.64 -1.84
N LEU A 52 12.24 -1.59 -1.49
CA LEU A 52 11.53 -0.34 -1.25
C LEU A 52 11.87 0.29 0.12
N ILE A 53 12.55 -0.43 1.00
CA ILE A 53 13.03 0.14 2.26
C ILE A 53 14.35 0.85 1.98
N GLY A 54 14.40 2.13 2.33
CA GLY A 54 15.55 2.98 2.11
C GLY A 54 16.60 2.87 3.21
N GLU A 55 17.28 3.98 3.44
CA GLU A 55 18.29 4.10 4.49
C GLU A 55 17.65 4.60 5.79
N LYS A 56 18.30 4.31 6.91
CA LYS A 56 17.88 4.82 8.22
C LYS A 56 17.89 6.33 8.23
N TYR A 57 16.98 6.92 8.99
CA TYR A 57 16.95 8.36 9.25
C TYR A 57 17.87 8.66 10.43
N ILE A 58 18.67 9.69 10.31
CA ILE A 58 19.61 10.11 11.35
C ILE A 58 19.35 11.57 11.64
N ASP A 59 19.11 11.92 12.91
CA ASP A 59 18.89 13.31 13.30
C ASP A 59 20.22 14.04 13.57
N LYS A 60 20.13 15.32 13.91
CA LYS A 60 21.30 16.16 14.18
C LYS A 60 22.14 15.65 15.36
N SER A 61 21.53 14.90 16.27
CA SER A 61 22.20 14.32 17.44
C SER A 61 22.78 12.93 17.17
N ASN A 62 22.73 12.46 15.92
CA ASN A 62 23.17 11.14 15.48
C ASN A 62 22.35 9.99 16.03
N TYR A 63 21.11 10.24 16.44
CA TYR A 63 20.18 9.19 16.78
C TYR A 63 19.61 8.58 15.51
N GLU A 64 19.61 7.25 15.44
CA GLU A 64 19.12 6.51 14.27
C GLU A 64 17.67 6.09 14.43
N TYR A 65 16.89 6.30 13.38
CA TYR A 65 15.51 5.86 13.26
C TYR A 65 15.38 4.82 12.14
N LEU A 66 14.33 4.04 12.18
CA LEU A 66 14.10 3.01 11.18
C LEU A 66 13.96 3.60 9.79
N ALA A 67 14.45 2.86 8.81
CA ALA A 67 14.23 3.18 7.40
C ALA A 67 12.76 3.01 7.01
N LEU A 68 12.31 3.85 6.10
CA LEU A 68 10.93 3.83 5.59
C LEU A 68 10.92 3.48 4.11
N ASN A 69 9.71 3.23 3.61
CA ASN A 69 9.46 3.05 2.20
C ASN A 69 9.89 4.29 1.42
N ILE A 70 10.64 4.08 0.33
CA ILE A 70 11.16 5.18 -0.52
C ILE A 70 10.18 5.62 -1.61
N GLN A 71 9.14 4.83 -1.89
CA GLN A 71 8.20 5.13 -2.97
C GLN A 71 6.95 5.81 -2.43
N PRO A 72 6.48 6.90 -3.05
CA PRO A 72 5.22 7.53 -2.67
C PRO A 72 4.05 6.57 -2.73
N VAL A 73 3.11 6.73 -1.81
CA VAL A 73 1.89 5.91 -1.71
C VAL A 73 0.69 6.82 -1.91
N VAL A 74 -0.18 6.45 -2.84
CA VAL A 74 -1.44 7.16 -3.09
C VAL A 74 -2.55 6.45 -2.34
N VAL A 75 -3.29 7.17 -1.51
CA VAL A 75 -4.43 6.63 -0.78
C VAL A 75 -5.72 7.14 -1.43
N LEU A 76 -6.53 6.19 -1.88
CA LEU A 76 -7.81 6.43 -2.54
C LEU A 76 -8.96 5.94 -1.66
N GLU A 77 -10.14 6.49 -1.88
CA GLU A 77 -11.36 5.99 -1.27
C GLU A 77 -12.38 5.60 -2.33
N ALA A 78 -13.23 4.65 -2.00
CA ALA A 78 -14.26 4.16 -2.89
C ALA A 78 -15.47 3.70 -2.09
N ASP A 79 -16.65 3.79 -2.68
CA ASP A 79 -17.82 3.12 -2.14
C ASP A 79 -17.71 1.60 -2.38
N LEU A 80 -18.62 0.85 -1.77
CA LEU A 80 -18.59 -0.61 -1.83
C LEU A 80 -18.64 -1.14 -3.26
N LEU A 81 -19.48 -0.57 -4.11
CA LEU A 81 -19.65 -1.01 -5.49
C LEU A 81 -18.36 -0.79 -6.31
N VAL A 82 -17.76 0.38 -6.18
CA VAL A 82 -16.51 0.72 -6.88
C VAL A 82 -15.37 -0.16 -6.38
N LEU A 83 -15.26 -0.34 -5.07
CA LEU A 83 -14.21 -1.19 -4.48
C LEU A 83 -14.32 -2.62 -5.01
N LYS A 84 -15.52 -3.16 -5.09
CA LYS A 84 -15.77 -4.48 -5.65
C LYS A 84 -15.38 -4.58 -7.13
N LYS A 85 -15.67 -3.55 -7.91
CA LYS A 85 -15.24 -3.47 -9.31
C LYS A 85 -13.72 -3.46 -9.44
N ILE A 86 -13.04 -2.70 -8.57
CA ILE A 86 -11.58 -2.65 -8.55
C ILE A 86 -11.00 -4.03 -8.25
N HIS A 87 -11.51 -4.70 -7.23
CA HIS A 87 -11.09 -6.05 -6.88
C HIS A 87 -11.28 -7.01 -8.06
N ASN A 88 -12.43 -6.98 -8.72
CA ASN A 88 -12.70 -7.83 -9.88
C ASN A 88 -11.74 -7.54 -11.05
N ARG A 89 -11.37 -6.28 -11.27
CA ARG A 89 -10.37 -5.93 -12.30
C ARG A 89 -8.99 -6.50 -11.99
N ILE A 90 -8.61 -6.47 -10.71
CA ILE A 90 -7.36 -7.06 -10.23
C ILE A 90 -7.37 -8.58 -10.46
N LEU A 91 -8.45 -9.25 -10.07
CA LEU A 91 -8.61 -10.69 -10.27
C LEU A 91 -8.56 -11.04 -11.76
N GLY A 92 -9.28 -10.29 -12.59
CA GLY A 92 -9.35 -10.54 -14.04
C GLY A 92 -8.00 -10.38 -14.75
N ARG A 93 -7.09 -9.62 -14.19
CA ARG A 93 -5.72 -9.44 -14.69
C ARG A 93 -4.68 -10.32 -14.01
N SER A 94 -5.11 -11.14 -13.06
CA SER A 94 -4.21 -11.96 -12.23
C SER A 94 -3.09 -11.16 -11.57
N LEU A 95 -3.40 -9.97 -11.10
CA LEU A 95 -2.44 -9.11 -10.40
C LEU A 95 -2.35 -9.49 -8.94
N SER A 96 -1.17 -9.29 -8.35
CA SER A 96 -0.97 -9.42 -6.91
C SER A 96 -1.46 -8.16 -6.20
N CYS A 97 -2.11 -8.35 -5.05
CA CYS A 97 -2.53 -7.25 -4.20
C CYS A 97 -2.60 -7.69 -2.75
N SER A 98 -2.53 -6.72 -1.83
CA SER A 98 -2.89 -6.94 -0.44
C SER A 98 -4.39 -6.73 -0.29
N ILE A 99 -5.05 -7.50 0.55
CA ILE A 99 -6.47 -7.33 0.86
C ILE A 99 -6.69 -7.27 2.36
N TYR A 100 -7.74 -6.58 2.77
CA TYR A 100 -8.28 -6.60 4.12
C TYR A 100 -9.79 -6.78 4.01
N ILE A 101 -10.32 -7.80 4.69
CA ILE A 101 -11.76 -8.10 4.64
C ILE A 101 -12.43 -7.75 5.97
N GLU A 102 -13.73 -7.54 5.95
CA GLU A 102 -14.54 -7.15 7.11
C GLU A 102 -14.33 -8.08 8.31
N ASP A 103 -14.27 -9.38 8.08
CA ASP A 103 -14.09 -10.39 9.13
C ASP A 103 -12.83 -10.19 9.96
N MET A 104 -11.78 -9.61 9.37
CA MET A 104 -10.51 -9.41 10.05
C MET A 104 -10.59 -8.42 11.22
N PHE A 105 -11.60 -7.55 11.27
CA PHE A 105 -11.80 -6.66 12.41
C PHE A 105 -12.18 -7.41 13.68
N SER A 106 -12.66 -8.65 13.54
CA SER A 106 -13.11 -9.48 14.66
C SER A 106 -12.12 -10.60 15.01
N THR A 107 -10.96 -10.65 14.36
CA THR A 107 -9.92 -11.63 14.65
C THR A 107 -8.89 -11.06 15.61
N GLY A 108 -8.16 -11.97 16.29
CA GLY A 108 -7.13 -11.59 17.26
C GLY A 108 -5.70 -11.86 16.80
N HIS A 109 -5.50 -12.52 15.65
CA HIS A 109 -4.17 -12.89 15.18
C HIS A 109 -4.17 -13.26 13.68
N ASP A 110 -2.97 -13.29 13.13
CA ASP A 110 -2.71 -13.47 11.70
C ASP A 110 -3.24 -14.80 11.14
N GLU A 111 -3.10 -15.89 11.87
CA GLU A 111 -3.62 -17.19 11.43
C GLU A 111 -5.14 -17.17 11.27
N ALA A 112 -5.85 -16.52 12.18
CA ALA A 112 -7.29 -16.35 12.08
C ALA A 112 -7.68 -15.49 10.87
N ASN A 113 -6.87 -14.50 10.53
CA ASN A 113 -7.08 -13.70 9.31
C ASN A 113 -7.05 -14.57 8.06
N ARG A 114 -6.04 -15.41 7.93
CA ARG A 114 -5.98 -16.37 6.80
C ARG A 114 -7.17 -17.32 6.79
N GLY A 115 -7.60 -17.77 7.96
CA GLY A 115 -8.78 -18.62 8.12
C GLY A 115 -10.05 -17.97 7.59
N THR A 116 -10.28 -16.68 7.87
CA THR A 116 -11.46 -15.96 7.38
C THR A 116 -11.45 -15.84 5.86
N VAL A 117 -10.29 -15.56 5.26
CA VAL A 117 -10.17 -15.45 3.80
C VAL A 117 -10.50 -16.76 3.11
N LYS A 118 -10.11 -17.88 3.66
CA LYS A 118 -10.39 -19.21 3.10
C LYS A 118 -11.88 -19.57 3.03
N ASN A 119 -12.72 -18.89 3.78
CA ASN A 119 -14.17 -19.16 3.81
C ASN A 119 -14.91 -18.60 2.61
N TYR A 120 -14.26 -17.82 1.75
CA TYR A 120 -14.90 -17.15 0.61
C TYR A 120 -14.22 -17.52 -0.70
N SER A 121 -14.99 -17.60 -1.75
CA SER A 121 -14.45 -17.56 -3.10
C SER A 121 -13.98 -16.12 -3.40
N SER A 122 -13.09 -15.98 -4.38
CA SER A 122 -12.47 -14.67 -4.67
C SER A 122 -13.50 -13.55 -4.89
N GLU A 123 -14.57 -13.85 -5.62
CA GLU A 123 -15.61 -12.86 -5.95
C GLU A 123 -16.48 -12.48 -4.76
N ASP A 124 -16.54 -13.31 -3.73
CA ASP A 124 -17.42 -13.14 -2.58
C ASP A 124 -16.70 -12.51 -1.36
N LEU A 125 -15.39 -12.30 -1.44
CA LEU A 125 -14.63 -11.69 -0.34
C LEU A 125 -15.20 -10.33 0.02
N PRO A 126 -15.54 -10.08 1.29
CA PRO A 126 -16.03 -8.77 1.74
C PRO A 126 -14.88 -7.79 1.94
N VAL A 127 -14.23 -7.40 0.84
CA VAL A 127 -13.06 -6.52 0.86
C VAL A 127 -13.43 -5.12 1.34
N VAL A 128 -12.72 -4.62 2.33
CA VAL A 128 -12.86 -3.24 2.85
C VAL A 128 -11.66 -2.37 2.51
N GLY A 129 -10.59 -2.97 2.04
CA GLY A 129 -9.41 -2.28 1.54
C GLY A 129 -8.53 -3.21 0.74
N LEU A 130 -7.80 -2.63 -0.19
CA LEU A 130 -6.80 -3.35 -0.96
C LEU A 130 -5.66 -2.41 -1.37
N ALA A 131 -4.52 -2.98 -1.67
CA ALA A 131 -3.38 -2.23 -2.16
C ALA A 131 -2.65 -3.02 -3.23
N LEU A 132 -2.09 -2.30 -4.19
CA LEU A 132 -1.30 -2.91 -5.23
C LEU A 132 -0.14 -2.00 -5.63
N ARG A 133 0.90 -2.62 -6.16
CA ARG A 133 2.04 -1.94 -6.79
C ARG A 133 2.25 -2.55 -8.16
N GLU A 134 1.99 -1.79 -9.18
CA GLU A 134 2.08 -2.19 -10.56
C GLU A 134 2.51 -1.01 -11.43
N ASP A 135 2.70 -1.25 -12.74
CA ASP A 135 2.89 -0.20 -13.71
C ASP A 135 1.81 0.90 -13.55
N LYS A 136 2.21 2.16 -13.64
CA LYS A 136 1.31 3.31 -13.43
C LYS A 136 0.03 3.23 -14.25
N LYS A 137 0.14 2.84 -15.51
CA LYS A 137 -1.03 2.74 -16.40
C LYS A 137 -1.99 1.64 -15.95
N ILE A 138 -1.45 0.54 -15.46
CA ILE A 138 -2.28 -0.57 -14.95
C ILE A 138 -3.00 -0.12 -13.67
N VAL A 139 -2.29 0.51 -12.74
CA VAL A 139 -2.89 1.01 -11.50
C VAL A 139 -4.01 1.99 -11.81
N ASP A 140 -3.78 2.93 -12.72
CA ASP A 140 -4.79 3.92 -13.10
C ASP A 140 -6.03 3.28 -13.74
N LYS A 141 -5.86 2.24 -14.53
CA LYS A 141 -6.97 1.49 -15.12
C LYS A 141 -7.78 0.73 -14.08
N VAL A 142 -7.12 -0.02 -13.21
CA VAL A 142 -7.84 -0.87 -12.25
C VAL A 142 -8.50 -0.07 -11.14
N THR A 143 -7.96 1.09 -10.77
CA THR A 143 -8.51 1.94 -9.70
C THR A 143 -9.56 2.94 -10.19
N LYS A 144 -9.92 2.91 -11.45
CA LYS A 144 -10.92 3.84 -12.01
C LYS A 144 -12.22 3.82 -11.22
N GLY A 145 -12.68 5.01 -10.84
CA GLY A 145 -13.86 5.20 -10.02
C GLY A 145 -13.54 5.53 -8.55
N ALA A 146 -12.36 5.18 -8.07
CA ALA A 146 -11.88 5.63 -6.77
C ALA A 146 -11.40 7.09 -6.84
N LYS A 147 -11.47 7.79 -5.73
CA LYS A 147 -11.06 9.19 -5.61
C LYS A 147 -9.94 9.33 -4.60
N LEU A 148 -9.13 10.36 -4.77
CA LEU A 148 -8.12 10.70 -3.78
C LEU A 148 -8.79 10.89 -2.41
N HIS A 149 -8.25 10.24 -1.38
CA HIS A 149 -8.80 10.35 -0.03
C HIS A 149 -8.58 11.77 0.49
N SER A 150 -9.65 12.38 1.01
CA SER A 150 -9.60 13.74 1.59
C SER A 150 -8.90 13.76 2.95
#